data_37606ba8d498c149a6a7b061e1d72118
#
_entry.id   37606ba8d498c149a6a7b061e1d72118
#
_cell.length_a   1.000
_cell.length_b   1.000
_cell.length_c   1.000
_cell.angle_alpha   90.00
_cell.angle_beta   90.00
_cell.angle_gamma   90.00
#
_symmetry.space_group_name_H-M   'P 1'
#
loop_
_entity.id
_entity.type
_entity.pdbx_description
1 polymer ?
#
loop_
_entity_poly.entity_id
_entity_poly.type
_entity_poly.pdbx_seq_one_letter_code
_entity_poly.pdbx_strand_id
1 'polypeptide(L)'
;MQAKQLNLVPLYVTLLAMSATAIFAIVAKSSGLVLNVTGSMPDLVYKLGLGKKGSLVSFCSPIPHPTIGHGSCPDGSMPLIKRVVGVAGDLVTATDAGIDINWRPVPNSRPLDLDTKESALPHLRGSFRLKQGEIWVAGEHPNSFDSRYFGPVKNGK
;
A
#
# COMPACT_ATOMS: atom_id res chain seq x y z
N MET A 1 22.67 -61.58 -4.05
CA MET A 1 22.67 -60.11 -4.00
C MET A 1 21.22 -59.64 -4.04
N GLN A 2 20.65 -59.20 -2.92
CA GLN A 2 19.32 -58.63 -2.88
C GLN A 2 19.43 -57.15 -3.29
N ALA A 3 18.78 -56.76 -4.36
CA ALA A 3 18.66 -55.33 -4.78
C ALA A 3 17.78 -54.62 -3.75
N LYS A 4 18.38 -53.68 -3.01
CA LYS A 4 17.69 -52.81 -2.05
C LYS A 4 16.65 -51.96 -2.84
N GLN A 5 15.38 -52.31 -2.70
CA GLN A 5 14.31 -51.49 -3.33
C GLN A 5 14.35 -50.08 -2.74
N LEU A 6 14.59 -49.10 -3.60
CA LEU A 6 14.64 -47.70 -3.21
C LEU A 6 13.20 -47.24 -2.93
N ASN A 7 12.91 -46.83 -1.70
CA ASN A 7 11.61 -46.28 -1.34
C ASN A 7 11.52 -44.83 -1.86
N LEU A 8 10.79 -44.65 -2.99
CA LEU A 8 10.60 -43.33 -3.66
C LEU A 8 9.43 -42.51 -3.06
N VAL A 9 8.69 -43.06 -2.10
CA VAL A 9 7.54 -42.36 -1.49
C VAL A 9 7.91 -40.99 -0.91
N PRO A 10 9.00 -40.84 -0.11
CA PRO A 10 9.36 -39.54 0.44
C PRO A 10 9.72 -38.51 -0.66
N LEU A 11 10.30 -38.94 -1.77
CA LEU A 11 10.61 -38.07 -2.88
C LEU A 11 9.34 -37.52 -3.55
N TYR A 12 8.33 -38.39 -3.77
CA TYR A 12 7.06 -37.96 -4.34
C TYR A 12 6.29 -37.00 -3.40
N VAL A 13 6.31 -37.24 -2.09
CA VAL A 13 5.68 -36.39 -1.10
C VAL A 13 6.31 -34.99 -1.08
N THR A 14 7.65 -34.92 -1.12
CA THR A 14 8.35 -33.63 -1.15
C THR A 14 8.09 -32.86 -2.44
N LEU A 15 8.09 -33.52 -3.61
CA LEU A 15 7.78 -32.89 -4.88
C LEU A 15 6.35 -32.35 -4.94
N LEU A 16 5.37 -33.12 -4.41
CA LEU A 16 3.98 -32.68 -4.30
C LEU A 16 3.84 -31.45 -3.37
N ALA A 17 4.49 -31.45 -2.22
CA ALA A 17 4.48 -30.32 -1.31
C ALA A 17 5.09 -29.06 -1.95
N MET A 18 6.23 -29.20 -2.64
CA MET A 18 6.88 -28.09 -3.34
C MET A 18 6.00 -27.52 -4.48
N SER A 19 5.35 -28.41 -5.27
CA SER A 19 4.46 -27.98 -6.34
C SER A 19 3.21 -27.26 -5.78
N ALA A 20 2.63 -27.75 -4.69
CA ALA A 20 1.48 -27.11 -4.04
C ALA A 20 1.83 -25.71 -3.50
N THR A 21 3.00 -25.55 -2.87
CA THR A 21 3.46 -24.25 -2.38
C THR A 21 3.73 -23.26 -3.53
N ALA A 22 4.33 -23.75 -4.63
CA ALA A 22 4.57 -22.93 -5.83
C ALA A 22 3.26 -22.46 -6.48
N ILE A 23 2.28 -23.36 -6.63
CA ILE A 23 0.96 -23.03 -7.17
C ILE A 23 0.25 -22.02 -6.26
N PHE A 24 0.29 -22.23 -4.94
CA PHE A 24 -0.30 -21.30 -3.97
C PHE A 24 0.34 -19.89 -4.09
N ALA A 25 1.66 -19.80 -4.18
CA ALA A 25 2.37 -18.54 -4.35
C ALA A 25 1.99 -17.81 -5.64
N ILE A 26 1.85 -18.56 -6.77
CA ILE A 26 1.44 -18.01 -8.06
C ILE A 26 0.00 -17.48 -7.98
N VAL A 27 -0.91 -18.24 -7.41
CA VAL A 27 -2.33 -17.86 -7.24
C VAL A 27 -2.46 -16.65 -6.32
N ALA A 28 -1.75 -16.61 -5.20
CA ALA A 28 -1.75 -15.47 -4.29
C ALA A 28 -1.27 -14.19 -4.98
N LYS A 29 -0.18 -14.28 -5.75
CA LYS A 29 0.36 -13.15 -6.51
C LYS A 29 -0.59 -12.68 -7.62
N SER A 30 -1.22 -13.60 -8.35
CA SER A 30 -2.16 -13.26 -9.44
C SER A 30 -3.49 -12.70 -8.93
N SER A 31 -3.90 -13.02 -7.71
CA SER A 31 -5.11 -12.48 -7.07
C SER A 31 -4.92 -11.08 -6.47
N GLY A 32 -3.72 -10.49 -6.56
CA GLY A 32 -3.43 -9.15 -6.00
C GLY A 32 -3.47 -9.12 -4.47
N LEU A 33 -3.25 -10.26 -3.82
CA LEU A 33 -3.13 -10.33 -2.36
C LEU A 33 -1.77 -9.79 -1.91
N VAL A 34 -1.78 -8.93 -0.91
CA VAL A 34 -0.58 -8.37 -0.29
C VAL A 34 -0.64 -8.49 1.22
N LEU A 35 0.53 -8.70 1.84
CA LEU A 35 0.69 -8.68 3.29
C LEU A 35 1.02 -7.25 3.73
N ASN A 36 0.27 -6.76 4.72
CA ASN A 36 0.56 -5.50 5.38
C ASN A 36 1.45 -5.78 6.60
N VAL A 37 2.66 -5.25 6.57
CA VAL A 37 3.63 -5.36 7.67
C VAL A 37 3.77 -4.06 8.46
N THR A 38 2.92 -3.05 8.15
CA THR A 38 2.95 -1.74 8.80
C THR A 38 1.65 -1.50 9.59
N GLY A 39 1.72 -0.74 10.69
CA GLY A 39 0.55 -0.40 11.51
C GLY A 39 -0.40 0.65 10.90
N SER A 40 -0.20 1.05 9.63
CA SER A 40 -1.01 2.10 9.01
C SER A 40 -2.40 1.65 8.54
N MET A 41 -2.63 0.34 8.47
CA MET A 41 -3.88 -0.29 8.07
C MET A 41 -4.20 -1.45 9.03
N PRO A 42 -5.50 -1.71 9.35
CA PRO A 42 -5.88 -2.61 10.45
C PRO A 42 -5.66 -4.09 10.18
N ASP A 43 -5.77 -4.54 8.93
CA ASP A 43 -5.67 -5.97 8.60
C ASP A 43 -4.28 -6.39 8.14
N LEU A 44 -3.98 -7.67 8.26
CA LEU A 44 -2.71 -8.26 7.83
C LEU A 44 -2.66 -8.56 6.33
N VAL A 45 -3.79 -8.94 5.72
CA VAL A 45 -3.88 -9.34 4.32
C VAL A 45 -4.89 -8.47 3.59
N TYR A 46 -4.48 -7.90 2.45
CA TYR A 46 -5.34 -7.08 1.61
C TYR A 46 -5.34 -7.55 0.17
N LYS A 47 -6.46 -7.30 -0.51
CA LYS A 47 -6.56 -7.40 -1.97
C LYS A 47 -6.41 -6.01 -2.58
N LEU A 48 -5.42 -5.84 -3.46
CA LEU A 48 -5.23 -4.59 -4.20
C LEU A 48 -6.34 -4.42 -5.26
N GLY A 49 -6.78 -3.17 -5.41
CA GLY A 49 -7.78 -2.78 -6.40
C GLY A 49 -7.17 -2.00 -7.57
N LEU A 50 -8.03 -1.57 -8.48
CA LEU A 50 -7.66 -0.84 -9.69
C LEU A 50 -7.71 0.69 -9.52
N GLY A 51 -7.44 1.20 -8.33
CA GLY A 51 -7.45 2.65 -8.06
C GLY A 51 -8.83 3.30 -8.06
N LYS A 52 -9.88 2.53 -7.91
CA LYS A 52 -11.25 3.05 -7.69
C LYS A 52 -11.39 3.53 -6.26
N LYS A 53 -12.25 4.52 -6.04
CA LYS A 53 -12.57 5.03 -4.69
C LYS A 53 -12.98 3.89 -3.75
N GLY A 54 -12.36 3.85 -2.58
CA GLY A 54 -12.54 2.79 -1.59
C GLY A 54 -11.60 1.58 -1.75
N SER A 55 -10.96 1.39 -2.92
CA SER A 55 -10.01 0.30 -3.12
C SER A 55 -8.66 0.58 -2.45
N LEU A 56 -7.90 -0.48 -2.18
CA LEU A 56 -6.51 -0.38 -1.75
C LEU A 56 -5.59 -0.40 -2.96
N VAL A 57 -4.54 0.41 -2.89
CA VAL A 57 -3.49 0.47 -3.89
C VAL A 57 -2.13 0.35 -3.22
N SER A 58 -1.18 -0.25 -3.93
CA SER A 58 0.24 -0.25 -3.58
C SER A 58 0.98 0.68 -4.54
N PHE A 59 1.83 1.55 -4.01
CA PHE A 59 2.61 2.50 -4.81
C PHE A 59 3.89 2.88 -4.08
N CYS A 60 4.88 3.38 -4.82
CA CYS A 60 6.08 3.95 -4.25
C CYS A 60 5.83 5.41 -3.87
N SER A 61 6.33 5.83 -2.72
CA SER A 61 6.18 7.22 -2.27
C SER A 61 6.80 8.19 -3.27
N PRO A 62 6.10 9.29 -3.64
CA PRO A 62 6.68 10.31 -4.53
C PRO A 62 7.76 11.16 -3.85
N ILE A 63 7.85 11.12 -2.54
CA ILE A 63 8.89 11.80 -1.75
C ILE A 63 9.52 10.81 -0.77
N PRO A 64 10.83 10.91 -0.51
CA PRO A 64 11.51 10.07 0.46
C PRO A 64 11.00 10.35 1.88
N HIS A 65 10.98 9.31 2.72
CA HIS A 65 10.64 9.46 4.14
C HIS A 65 11.42 8.45 4.98
N PRO A 66 12.08 8.87 6.08
CA PRO A 66 13.01 8.04 6.84
C PRO A 66 12.35 6.85 7.57
N THR A 67 11.03 6.87 7.74
CA THR A 67 10.28 5.76 8.36
C THR A 67 9.82 4.69 7.36
N ILE A 68 9.98 4.92 6.04
CA ILE A 68 9.69 3.92 5.03
C ILE A 68 10.87 2.93 5.00
N GLY A 69 10.58 1.66 5.26
CA GLY A 69 11.59 0.59 5.25
C GLY A 69 12.17 0.32 3.85
N HIS A 70 13.18 -0.54 3.79
CA HIS A 70 13.76 -0.99 2.52
C HIS A 70 12.84 -1.97 1.80
N GLY A 71 12.76 -1.85 0.46
CA GLY A 71 11.87 -2.67 -0.35
C GLY A 71 12.09 -2.58 -1.85
N SER A 72 11.04 -2.81 -2.62
CA SER A 72 11.09 -3.03 -4.08
C SER A 72 10.87 -1.76 -4.93
N CYS A 73 10.75 -0.59 -4.32
CA CYS A 73 10.64 0.66 -5.07
C CYS A 73 11.96 1.02 -5.78
N PRO A 74 11.93 1.81 -6.88
CA PRO A 74 13.14 2.19 -7.60
C PRO A 74 14.19 2.94 -6.76
N ASP A 75 13.75 3.63 -5.72
CA ASP A 75 14.60 4.32 -4.74
C ASP A 75 15.06 3.40 -3.58
N GLY A 76 14.74 2.11 -3.65
CA GLY A 76 15.04 1.12 -2.61
C GLY A 76 14.08 1.15 -1.42
N SER A 77 13.05 1.98 -1.44
CA SER A 77 12.05 2.03 -0.36
C SER A 77 10.99 0.93 -0.47
N MET A 78 10.26 0.71 0.61
CA MET A 78 9.11 -0.21 0.63
C MET A 78 7.87 0.44 0.00
N PRO A 79 7.12 -0.27 -0.86
CA PRO A 79 5.84 0.22 -1.35
C PRO A 79 4.86 0.48 -0.20
N LEU A 80 4.13 1.59 -0.31
CA LEU A 80 3.07 1.94 0.62
C LEU A 80 1.74 1.33 0.16
N ILE A 81 0.92 0.87 1.11
CA ILE A 81 -0.45 0.42 0.86
C ILE A 81 -1.39 1.43 1.50
N LYS A 82 -2.29 2.01 0.72
CA LYS A 82 -3.25 3.02 1.18
C LYS A 82 -4.60 2.84 0.49
N ARG A 83 -5.64 3.41 1.12
CA ARG A 83 -7.00 3.45 0.56
C ARG A 83 -7.16 4.65 -0.35
N VAL A 84 -7.74 4.45 -1.53
CA VAL A 84 -8.14 5.53 -2.44
C VAL A 84 -9.36 6.23 -1.86
N VAL A 85 -9.23 7.51 -1.51
CA VAL A 85 -10.32 8.34 -0.98
C VAL A 85 -10.78 9.40 -1.97
N GLY A 86 -9.94 9.76 -2.95
CA GLY A 86 -10.26 10.68 -4.04
C GLY A 86 -9.80 10.14 -5.39
N VAL A 87 -10.54 10.46 -6.46
CA VAL A 87 -10.27 10.06 -7.85
C VAL A 87 -10.35 11.26 -8.78
N ALA A 88 -9.97 11.10 -10.03
CA ALA A 88 -10.01 12.16 -11.05
C ALA A 88 -11.36 12.91 -11.04
N GLY A 89 -11.30 14.23 -11.04
CA GLY A 89 -12.45 15.14 -10.96
C GLY A 89 -12.85 15.55 -9.54
N ASP A 90 -12.45 14.82 -8.50
CA ASP A 90 -12.72 15.19 -7.11
C ASP A 90 -11.95 16.48 -6.74
N LEU A 91 -12.60 17.34 -5.94
CA LEU A 91 -11.97 18.50 -5.32
C LEU A 91 -11.42 18.08 -3.95
N VAL A 92 -10.13 18.24 -3.76
CA VAL A 92 -9.45 18.04 -2.48
C VAL A 92 -9.17 19.38 -1.84
N THR A 93 -9.52 19.56 -0.57
CA THR A 93 -9.15 20.73 0.22
C THR A 93 -8.29 20.27 1.38
N ALA A 94 -7.05 20.76 1.43
CA ALA A 94 -6.07 20.45 2.46
C ALA A 94 -5.87 21.65 3.38
N THR A 95 -6.03 21.44 4.68
CA THR A 95 -5.88 22.44 5.73
C THR A 95 -5.13 21.84 6.94
N ASP A 96 -4.81 22.66 7.92
CA ASP A 96 -4.24 22.18 9.18
C ASP A 96 -5.24 21.38 10.04
N ALA A 97 -6.53 21.49 9.75
CA ALA A 97 -7.57 20.70 10.40
C ALA A 97 -7.72 19.29 9.79
N GLY A 98 -7.28 19.10 8.52
CA GLY A 98 -7.38 17.84 7.81
C GLY A 98 -7.66 18.01 6.32
N ILE A 99 -8.08 16.93 5.72
CA ILE A 99 -8.38 16.81 4.29
C ILE A 99 -9.89 16.64 4.09
N ASP A 100 -10.44 17.42 3.17
CA ASP A 100 -11.80 17.22 2.66
C ASP A 100 -11.76 16.76 1.20
N ILE A 101 -12.63 15.82 0.85
CA ILE A 101 -12.88 15.41 -0.54
C ILE A 101 -14.33 15.77 -0.90
N ASN A 102 -14.53 16.70 -1.83
CA ASN A 102 -15.83 17.22 -2.20
C ASN A 102 -16.64 17.68 -0.96
N TRP A 103 -16.00 18.49 -0.10
CA TRP A 103 -16.54 19.02 1.17
C TRP A 103 -16.93 17.95 2.22
N ARG A 104 -16.43 16.72 2.06
CA ARG A 104 -16.60 15.66 3.07
C ARG A 104 -15.27 15.39 3.75
N PRO A 105 -15.19 15.48 5.08
CA PRO A 105 -13.95 15.24 5.79
C PRO A 105 -13.49 13.79 5.65
N VAL A 106 -12.19 13.63 5.41
CA VAL A 106 -11.53 12.32 5.47
C VAL A 106 -11.13 12.06 6.92
N PRO A 107 -11.61 10.98 7.52
CA PRO A 107 -11.26 10.65 8.91
C PRO A 107 -9.75 10.54 9.13
N ASN A 108 -9.29 10.92 10.32
CA ASN A 108 -7.90 10.81 10.75
C ASN A 108 -6.88 11.49 9.82
N SER A 109 -7.31 12.52 9.06
CA SER A 109 -6.49 13.16 8.01
C SER A 109 -5.78 14.43 8.45
N ARG A 110 -5.84 14.82 9.73
CA ARG A 110 -5.10 15.97 10.25
C ARG A 110 -3.60 15.74 10.05
N PRO A 111 -2.86 16.68 9.42
CA PRO A 111 -1.42 16.57 9.29
C PRO A 111 -0.74 16.75 10.65
N LEU A 112 0.38 16.04 10.83
CA LEU A 112 1.27 16.18 11.97
C LEU A 112 2.49 16.98 11.56
N ASP A 113 3.09 17.74 12.48
CA ASP A 113 4.31 18.50 12.24
C ASP A 113 5.55 17.59 12.16
N LEU A 114 5.53 16.52 12.97
CA LEU A 114 6.63 15.58 13.09
C LEU A 114 6.13 14.13 12.95
N ASP A 115 6.98 13.27 12.43
CA ASP A 115 6.74 11.83 12.44
C ASP A 115 7.12 11.18 13.78
N THR A 116 7.00 9.87 13.90
CA THR A 116 7.35 9.10 15.12
C THR A 116 8.86 9.06 15.42
N LYS A 117 9.70 9.56 14.51
CA LYS A 117 11.15 9.72 14.69
C LYS A 117 11.57 11.19 14.79
N GLU A 118 10.63 12.08 15.09
CA GLU A 118 10.85 13.52 15.21
C GLU A 118 11.36 14.21 13.93
N SER A 119 11.16 13.57 12.77
CA SER A 119 11.46 14.19 11.48
C SER A 119 10.32 15.09 11.03
N ALA A 120 10.63 16.29 10.53
CA ALA A 120 9.63 17.23 10.04
C ALA A 120 8.84 16.68 8.86
N LEU A 121 7.52 16.86 8.91
CA LEU A 121 6.60 16.46 7.85
C LEU A 121 6.17 17.70 7.04
N PRO A 122 6.10 17.60 5.70
CA PRO A 122 5.62 18.70 4.89
C PRO A 122 4.13 18.92 5.10
N HIS A 123 3.69 20.19 5.07
CA HIS A 123 2.28 20.54 5.17
C HIS A 123 1.75 20.95 3.81
N LEU A 124 0.82 20.19 3.27
CA LEU A 124 0.10 20.54 2.07
C LEU A 124 -1.11 21.41 2.43
N ARG A 125 -1.27 22.56 1.78
CA ARG A 125 -2.41 23.47 1.99
C ARG A 125 -2.95 23.93 0.64
N GLY A 126 -4.26 24.13 0.58
CA GLY A 126 -4.94 24.63 -0.60
C GLY A 126 -6.00 23.69 -1.15
N SER A 127 -6.57 24.08 -2.30
CA SER A 127 -7.57 23.28 -2.99
C SER A 127 -7.03 22.77 -4.31
N PHE A 128 -7.24 21.50 -4.58
CA PHE A 128 -6.69 20.78 -5.74
C PHE A 128 -7.82 20.01 -6.42
N ARG A 129 -7.98 20.14 -7.73
CA ARG A 129 -8.82 19.23 -8.50
C ARG A 129 -7.96 18.10 -9.04
N LEU A 130 -8.30 16.87 -8.70
CA LEU A 130 -7.56 15.69 -9.16
C LEU A 130 -7.70 15.56 -10.69
N LYS A 131 -6.57 15.43 -11.38
CA LYS A 131 -6.50 15.26 -12.83
C LYS A 131 -6.74 13.82 -13.23
N GLN A 132 -6.95 13.60 -14.53
CA GLN A 132 -7.04 12.25 -15.08
C GLN A 132 -5.79 11.43 -14.72
N GLY A 133 -5.99 10.22 -14.18
CA GLY A 133 -4.90 9.36 -13.72
C GLY A 133 -4.32 9.72 -12.34
N GLU A 134 -4.86 10.71 -11.64
CA GLU A 134 -4.50 11.03 -10.26
C GLU A 134 -5.51 10.45 -9.27
N ILE A 135 -5.00 10.00 -8.14
CA ILE A 135 -5.78 9.54 -6.99
C ILE A 135 -5.25 10.20 -5.72
N TRP A 136 -6.14 10.39 -4.76
CA TRP A 136 -5.79 10.79 -3.41
C TRP A 136 -5.91 9.58 -2.49
N VAL A 137 -4.86 9.31 -1.74
CA VAL A 137 -4.79 8.13 -0.88
C VAL A 137 -4.65 8.52 0.58
N ALA A 138 -5.27 7.74 1.46
CA ALA A 138 -5.19 7.94 2.90
C ALA A 138 -5.01 6.60 3.62
N GLY A 139 -4.28 6.64 4.72
CA GLY A 139 -4.25 5.55 5.69
C GLY A 139 -5.34 5.73 6.75
N GLU A 140 -5.71 4.66 7.43
CA GLU A 140 -6.74 4.69 8.46
C GLU A 140 -6.20 5.19 9.81
N HIS A 141 -4.89 5.06 10.03
CA HIS A 141 -4.23 5.52 11.25
C HIS A 141 -3.89 7.03 11.18
N PRO A 142 -4.05 7.80 12.28
CA PRO A 142 -3.73 9.24 12.30
C PRO A 142 -2.28 9.56 11.90
N ASN A 143 -1.33 8.70 12.26
CA ASN A 143 0.10 8.88 11.95
C ASN A 143 0.47 8.32 10.56
N SER A 144 -0.51 8.05 9.69
CA SER A 144 -0.24 7.51 8.35
C SER A 144 0.49 8.52 7.47
N PHE A 145 1.60 8.08 6.86
CA PHE A 145 2.26 8.84 5.81
C PHE A 145 1.54 8.60 4.48
N ASP A 146 0.83 9.59 3.99
CA ASP A 146 -0.09 9.48 2.83
C ASP A 146 -0.23 10.83 2.10
N SER A 147 -1.22 10.95 1.20
CA SER A 147 -1.40 12.12 0.35
C SER A 147 -1.52 13.46 1.09
N ARG A 148 -1.82 13.46 2.40
CA ARG A 148 -1.81 14.70 3.20
C ARG A 148 -0.45 15.40 3.22
N TYR A 149 0.63 14.64 2.96
CA TYR A 149 2.01 15.15 2.97
C TYR A 149 2.60 15.33 1.58
N PHE A 150 2.29 14.45 0.63
CA PHE A 150 2.90 14.45 -0.70
C PHE A 150 1.93 14.74 -1.85
N GLY A 151 0.64 14.93 -1.57
CA GLY A 151 -0.36 15.24 -2.60
C GLY A 151 -0.84 14.01 -3.39
N PRO A 152 -1.43 14.24 -4.57
CA PRO A 152 -1.96 13.17 -5.39
C PRO A 152 -0.85 12.26 -5.92
N VAL A 153 -1.17 10.97 -6.07
CA VAL A 153 -0.30 9.99 -6.71
C VAL A 153 -0.90 9.53 -8.03
N LYS A 154 -0.05 9.07 -8.95
CA LYS A 154 -0.52 8.50 -10.20
C LYS A 154 -1.14 7.13 -9.93
N ASN A 155 -2.34 6.93 -10.48
CA ASN A 155 -2.97 5.62 -10.51
C ASN A 155 -2.16 4.74 -11.46
N GLY A 156 -1.23 3.93 -10.91
CA GLY A 156 -0.43 3.01 -11.70
C GLY A 156 -1.32 1.98 -12.41
N LYS A 157 -1.07 1.81 -13.70
CA LYS A 157 -1.59 0.66 -14.46
C LYS A 157 -0.80 -0.58 -14.10
#